data_1045c94072b5f03381dfb8758bf85a8b
#
_entry.id   1045c94072b5f03381dfb8758bf85a8b
#
_cell.length_a   1.000
_cell.length_b   1.000
_cell.length_c   1.000
_cell.angle_alpha   90.00
_cell.angle_beta   90.00
_cell.angle_gamma   90.00
#
_symmetry.space_group_name_H-M   'P 1'
#
loop_
_entity.id
_entity.type
_entity.pdbx_description
1 polymer ?
#
loop_
_entity_poly.entity_id
_entity_poly.type
_entity_poly.pdbx_seq_one_letter_code
_entity_poly.pdbx_strand_id
1 'polypeptide(L)'
;MKLQLRRKRRAISPFLATIILVVITLMIGGILYTQFRNIIVSQVKNPSMDLTDSNVAPNGETIVLSVKNDGNVPITLSKFLVTYGSGKNTFSFVAVGSSPANVTLVSSPSGGASMQPGDILTVQVTTTFPIPQFSTFTVTAVGDQLARAFNVQA
;
A
#
# COMPACT_ATOMS: atom_id res chain seq x y z
N MET A 1 58.49 -50.26 -31.63
CA MET A 1 58.91 -49.00 -31.01
C MET A 1 57.61 -48.13 -30.81
N LYS A 2 57.05 -48.10 -29.59
CA LYS A 2 55.78 -47.34 -29.29
C LYS A 2 56.16 -45.98 -28.76
N LEU A 3 55.95 -44.94 -29.56
CA LEU A 3 56.08 -43.57 -29.10
C LEU A 3 54.91 -43.18 -28.10
N GLN A 4 55.26 -43.08 -26.87
CA GLN A 4 54.36 -42.53 -25.83
C GLN A 4 54.34 -41.03 -25.97
N LEU A 5 53.30 -40.44 -26.59
CA LEU A 5 53.02 -39.05 -26.58
C LEU A 5 52.56 -38.63 -25.15
N ARG A 6 53.51 -38.19 -24.33
CA ARG A 6 53.24 -37.54 -23.06
C ARG A 6 52.55 -36.20 -23.35
N ARG A 7 51.20 -36.19 -23.27
CA ARG A 7 50.45 -34.94 -23.17
C ARG A 7 50.92 -34.20 -21.92
N LYS A 8 51.70 -33.13 -22.08
CA LYS A 8 52.00 -32.16 -21.02
C LYS A 8 50.67 -31.50 -20.64
N ARG A 9 50.03 -31.99 -19.58
CA ARG A 9 48.96 -31.27 -18.94
C ARG A 9 49.58 -30.01 -18.38
N ARG A 10 49.28 -28.84 -18.99
CA ARG A 10 49.64 -27.54 -18.45
C ARG A 10 48.81 -27.39 -17.16
N ALA A 11 49.43 -27.61 -16.01
CA ALA A 11 48.80 -27.31 -14.72
C ALA A 11 48.58 -25.81 -14.67
N ILE A 12 47.36 -25.40 -14.52
CA ILE A 12 47.03 -24.01 -14.25
C ILE A 12 47.75 -23.65 -12.95
N SER A 13 48.53 -22.57 -12.95
CA SER A 13 49.22 -22.12 -11.76
C SER A 13 48.22 -21.97 -10.61
N PRO A 14 48.47 -22.51 -9.40
CA PRO A 14 47.59 -22.34 -8.26
C PRO A 14 47.24 -20.88 -7.98
N PHE A 15 48.15 -19.96 -8.26
CA PHE A 15 47.97 -18.53 -8.16
C PHE A 15 46.90 -18.01 -9.14
N LEU A 16 46.87 -18.46 -10.38
CA LEU A 16 45.85 -18.07 -11.35
C LEU A 16 44.47 -18.61 -10.94
N ALA A 17 44.42 -19.83 -10.41
CA ALA A 17 43.15 -20.40 -9.93
C ALA A 17 42.55 -19.60 -8.75
N THR A 18 43.38 -19.10 -7.82
CA THR A 18 42.91 -18.27 -6.71
C THR A 18 42.38 -16.93 -7.17
N ILE A 19 43.06 -16.28 -8.15
CA ILE A 19 42.58 -15.02 -8.71
C ILE A 19 41.22 -15.20 -9.37
N ILE A 20 41.04 -16.23 -10.19
CA ILE A 20 39.77 -16.53 -10.86
C ILE A 20 38.68 -16.79 -9.82
N LEU A 21 38.96 -17.53 -8.76
CA LEU A 21 38.00 -17.81 -7.69
C LEU A 21 37.53 -16.52 -7.01
N VAL A 22 38.47 -15.63 -6.66
CA VAL A 22 38.14 -14.35 -6.01
C VAL A 22 37.28 -13.49 -6.92
N VAL A 23 37.61 -13.39 -8.22
CA VAL A 23 36.83 -12.58 -9.17
C VAL A 23 35.41 -13.13 -9.31
N ILE A 24 35.25 -14.47 -9.44
CA ILE A 24 33.93 -15.07 -9.54
C ILE A 24 33.12 -14.85 -8.25
N THR A 25 33.75 -14.99 -7.09
CA THR A 25 33.07 -14.77 -5.79
C THR A 25 32.60 -13.34 -5.65
N LEU A 26 33.40 -12.35 -6.04
CA LEU A 26 33.02 -10.94 -6.02
C LEU A 26 31.87 -10.64 -7.01
N MET A 27 31.90 -11.22 -8.21
CA MET A 27 30.82 -11.07 -9.19
C MET A 27 29.51 -11.65 -8.67
N ILE A 28 29.52 -12.87 -8.16
CA ILE A 28 28.33 -13.53 -7.61
C ILE A 28 27.83 -12.78 -6.39
N GLY A 29 28.73 -12.35 -5.48
CA GLY A 29 28.38 -11.56 -4.31
C GLY A 29 27.71 -10.24 -4.66
N GLY A 30 28.20 -9.53 -5.68
CA GLY A 30 27.60 -8.30 -6.19
C GLY A 30 26.20 -8.51 -6.76
N ILE A 31 25.99 -9.55 -7.54
CA ILE A 31 24.68 -9.89 -8.11
C ILE A 31 23.71 -10.27 -6.99
N LEU A 32 24.11 -11.11 -6.05
CA LEU A 32 23.27 -11.49 -4.91
C LEU A 32 22.90 -10.29 -4.06
N TYR A 33 23.84 -9.39 -3.77
CA TYR A 33 23.56 -8.18 -3.00
C TYR A 33 22.49 -7.30 -3.64
N THR A 34 22.57 -7.09 -4.96
CA THR A 34 21.55 -6.31 -5.68
C THR A 34 20.18 -6.99 -5.68
N GLN A 35 20.14 -8.30 -5.83
CA GLN A 35 18.89 -9.08 -5.78
C GLN A 35 18.27 -9.04 -4.38
N PHE A 36 19.05 -9.24 -3.32
CA PHE A 36 18.59 -9.17 -1.95
C PHE A 36 18.05 -7.78 -1.60
N ARG A 37 18.75 -6.73 -2.00
CA ARG A 37 18.29 -5.35 -1.78
C ARG A 37 16.93 -5.10 -2.42
N ASN A 38 16.73 -5.54 -3.66
CA ASN A 38 15.46 -5.36 -4.37
C ASN A 38 14.32 -6.15 -3.70
N ILE A 39 14.57 -7.36 -3.24
CA ILE A 39 13.59 -8.19 -2.53
C ILE A 39 13.21 -7.54 -1.19
N ILE A 40 14.17 -7.08 -0.41
CA ILE A 40 13.90 -6.43 0.88
C ILE A 40 13.07 -5.16 0.68
N VAL A 41 13.42 -4.32 -0.27
CA VAL A 41 12.68 -3.06 -0.54
C VAL A 41 11.25 -3.33 -1.01
N SER A 42 11.02 -4.39 -1.79
CA SER A 42 9.67 -4.72 -2.28
C SER A 42 8.81 -5.42 -1.22
N GLN A 43 9.40 -6.21 -0.33
CA GLN A 43 8.65 -6.92 0.72
C GLN A 43 8.31 -6.05 1.94
N VAL A 44 8.99 -4.92 2.12
CA VAL A 44 8.76 -4.02 3.26
C VAL A 44 7.57 -3.08 3.02
N LYS A 45 7.08 -2.91 1.80
CA LYS A 45 5.90 -2.10 1.53
C LYS A 45 4.63 -2.82 1.97
N ASN A 46 4.07 -2.38 3.07
CA ASN A 46 2.82 -2.92 3.60
C ASN A 46 1.79 -1.78 3.72
N PRO A 47 1.03 -1.50 2.64
CA PRO A 47 -0.07 -0.55 2.73
C PRO A 47 -1.18 -1.15 3.60
N SER A 48 -1.62 -0.43 4.61
CA SER A 48 -2.73 -0.85 5.48
C SER A 48 -3.54 0.36 5.90
N MET A 49 -4.86 0.20 5.88
CA MET A 49 -5.79 1.21 6.39
C MET A 49 -6.68 0.57 7.43
N ASP A 50 -7.03 1.32 8.45
CA ASP A 50 -8.03 0.92 9.43
C ASP A 50 -9.02 2.04 9.70
N LEU A 51 -10.27 1.66 10.03
CA LEU A 51 -11.30 2.60 10.44
C LEU A 51 -11.20 2.79 11.96
N THR A 52 -10.79 3.98 12.36
CA THR A 52 -10.57 4.28 13.78
C THR A 52 -11.86 4.71 14.45
N ASP A 53 -12.70 5.46 13.75
CA ASP A 53 -13.95 5.98 14.27
C ASP A 53 -14.96 6.17 13.14
N SER A 54 -16.23 6.02 13.49
CA SER A 54 -17.35 6.26 12.59
C SER A 54 -18.55 6.75 13.37
N ASN A 55 -19.19 7.79 12.88
CA ASN A 55 -20.39 8.35 13.48
C ASN A 55 -21.41 8.69 12.39
N VAL A 56 -22.65 8.32 12.60
CA VAL A 56 -23.76 8.66 11.72
C VAL A 56 -24.64 9.69 12.43
N ALA A 57 -24.87 10.81 11.78
CA ALA A 57 -25.73 11.85 12.34
C ALA A 57 -27.18 11.36 12.48
N PRO A 58 -27.96 11.94 13.39
CA PRO A 58 -29.35 11.51 13.64
C PRO A 58 -30.27 11.57 12.41
N ASN A 59 -29.93 12.39 11.40
CA ASN A 59 -30.65 12.45 10.13
C ASN A 59 -30.39 11.21 9.22
N GLY A 60 -29.39 10.38 9.55
CA GLY A 60 -28.99 9.21 8.77
C GLY A 60 -28.31 9.51 7.45
N GLU A 61 -28.15 10.77 7.07
CA GLU A 61 -27.58 11.19 5.79
C GLU A 61 -26.13 11.62 5.87
N THR A 62 -25.70 12.02 7.07
CA THR A 62 -24.33 12.50 7.29
C THR A 62 -23.53 11.49 8.08
N ILE A 63 -22.41 11.06 7.52
CA ILE A 63 -21.50 10.08 8.12
C ILE A 63 -20.14 10.77 8.31
N VAL A 64 -19.60 10.68 9.51
CA VAL A 64 -18.21 11.08 9.80
C VAL A 64 -17.38 9.82 9.94
N LEU A 65 -16.29 9.74 9.20
CA LEU A 65 -15.39 8.60 9.14
C LEU A 65 -13.96 9.04 9.43
N SER A 66 -13.29 8.34 10.32
CA SER A 66 -11.88 8.54 10.63
C SER A 66 -11.10 7.30 10.19
N VAL A 67 -10.31 7.46 9.14
CA VAL A 67 -9.47 6.39 8.57
C VAL A 67 -8.03 6.65 8.94
N LYS A 68 -7.36 5.65 9.49
CA LYS A 68 -5.94 5.67 9.85
C LYS A 68 -5.12 4.91 8.83
N ASN A 69 -3.99 5.44 8.43
CA ASN A 69 -2.96 4.68 7.73
C ASN A 69 -2.14 3.90 8.76
N ASP A 70 -2.42 2.62 8.88
CA ASP A 70 -1.71 1.71 9.80
C ASP A 70 -0.59 0.93 9.08
N GLY A 71 -0.32 1.28 7.85
CA GLY A 71 0.78 0.75 7.05
C GLY A 71 2.09 1.51 7.24
N ASN A 72 3.08 1.13 6.46
CA ASN A 72 4.40 1.75 6.47
C ASN A 72 4.71 2.54 5.18
N VAL A 73 3.71 2.75 4.34
CA VAL A 73 3.80 3.54 3.10
C VAL A 73 2.72 4.61 3.07
N PRO A 74 2.98 5.76 2.44
CA PRO A 74 1.95 6.77 2.22
C PRO A 74 0.82 6.20 1.37
N ILE A 75 -0.42 6.58 1.69
CA ILE A 75 -1.63 6.19 0.95
C ILE A 75 -2.37 7.46 0.56
N THR A 76 -2.76 7.58 -0.70
CA THR A 76 -3.63 8.65 -1.16
C THR A 76 -5.01 8.09 -1.43
N LEU A 77 -6.00 8.54 -0.67
CA LEU A 77 -7.39 8.14 -0.89
C LEU A 77 -7.95 8.77 -2.14
N SER A 78 -8.61 7.96 -2.95
CA SER A 78 -9.25 8.41 -4.20
C SER A 78 -10.76 8.51 -4.08
N LYS A 79 -11.40 7.61 -3.35
CA LYS A 79 -12.86 7.59 -3.19
C LYS A 79 -13.30 6.78 -1.97
N PHE A 80 -14.50 7.11 -1.48
CA PHE A 80 -15.28 6.27 -0.58
C PHE A 80 -16.50 5.71 -1.31
N LEU A 81 -16.85 4.48 -1.00
CA LEU A 81 -18.05 3.83 -1.46
C LEU A 81 -18.88 3.45 -0.24
N VAL A 82 -20.05 4.06 -0.09
CA VAL A 82 -20.99 3.75 0.98
C VAL A 82 -22.13 2.90 0.42
N THR A 83 -22.36 1.75 1.02
CA THR A 83 -23.39 0.80 0.59
C THR A 83 -24.28 0.43 1.76
N TYR A 84 -25.58 0.62 1.61
CA TYR A 84 -26.61 0.19 2.57
C TYR A 84 -27.78 -0.43 1.82
N GLY A 85 -28.12 -1.68 2.10
CA GLY A 85 -29.16 -2.41 1.40
C GLY A 85 -28.91 -2.44 -0.13
N SER A 86 -29.88 -1.92 -0.89
CA SER A 86 -29.73 -1.72 -2.35
C SER A 86 -29.15 -0.34 -2.71
N GLY A 87 -29.01 0.55 -1.74
CA GLY A 87 -28.44 1.88 -1.93
C GLY A 87 -26.91 1.84 -2.05
N LYS A 88 -26.36 2.56 -3.04
CA LYS A 88 -24.93 2.63 -3.28
C LYS A 88 -24.55 4.03 -3.69
N ASN A 89 -23.68 4.67 -2.92
CA ASN A 89 -23.12 5.97 -3.24
C ASN A 89 -21.60 5.89 -3.37
N THR A 90 -21.06 6.50 -4.40
CA THR A 90 -19.62 6.64 -4.62
C THR A 90 -19.22 8.09 -4.45
N PHE A 91 -18.31 8.35 -3.54
CA PHE A 91 -17.76 9.66 -3.26
C PHE A 91 -16.30 9.68 -3.71
N SER A 92 -15.99 10.47 -4.74
CA SER A 92 -14.62 10.61 -5.23
C SER A 92 -13.97 11.83 -4.58
N PHE A 93 -12.74 11.66 -4.08
CA PHE A 93 -11.90 12.79 -3.76
C PHE A 93 -11.40 13.42 -5.05
N VAL A 94 -11.78 14.66 -5.26
CA VAL A 94 -11.21 15.47 -6.33
C VAL A 94 -10.11 16.34 -5.70
N ALA A 95 -9.07 16.65 -6.46
CA ALA A 95 -7.91 17.42 -5.99
C ALA A 95 -8.31 18.64 -5.14
N VAL A 96 -7.47 18.99 -4.17
CA VAL A 96 -7.64 20.07 -3.21
C VAL A 96 -8.28 21.31 -3.86
N GLY A 97 -9.50 21.66 -3.44
CA GLY A 97 -10.25 22.83 -3.93
C GLY A 97 -11.52 22.55 -4.74
N SER A 98 -11.76 21.30 -5.15
CA SER A 98 -13.00 20.88 -5.78
C SER A 98 -13.65 19.76 -4.97
N SER A 99 -14.34 20.12 -3.89
CA SER A 99 -15.20 19.17 -3.18
C SER A 99 -16.37 18.79 -4.09
N PRO A 100 -16.60 17.52 -4.38
CA PRO A 100 -17.95 17.11 -4.72
C PRO A 100 -18.83 17.54 -3.55
N ALA A 101 -20.03 18.06 -3.82
CA ALA A 101 -20.92 18.66 -2.82
C ALA A 101 -21.22 17.77 -1.59
N ASN A 102 -20.79 16.51 -1.60
CA ASN A 102 -21.15 15.46 -0.66
C ASN A 102 -19.99 14.90 0.15
N VAL A 103 -18.75 15.39 -0.03
CA VAL A 103 -17.59 14.98 0.79
C VAL A 103 -16.87 16.21 1.28
N THR A 104 -16.76 16.35 2.58
CA THR A 104 -16.02 17.42 3.23
C THR A 104 -14.85 16.82 4.02
N LEU A 105 -13.65 17.33 3.77
CA LEU A 105 -12.47 16.97 4.54
C LEU A 105 -12.51 17.74 5.87
N VAL A 106 -12.64 17.02 6.98
CA VAL A 106 -12.71 17.61 8.32
C VAL A 106 -11.32 17.81 8.90
N SER A 107 -10.46 16.80 8.78
CA SER A 107 -9.09 16.84 9.29
C SER A 107 -8.16 16.03 8.40
N SER A 108 -7.03 16.61 8.04
CA SER A 108 -5.97 15.96 7.27
C SER A 108 -4.60 16.48 7.72
N PRO A 109 -3.85 15.72 8.50
CA PRO A 109 -2.52 16.12 8.97
C PRO A 109 -1.53 16.40 7.83
N SER A 110 -1.58 15.59 6.77
CA SER A 110 -0.66 15.71 5.61
C SER A 110 -1.20 16.60 4.49
N GLY A 111 -2.42 17.13 4.64
CA GLY A 111 -3.09 17.94 3.62
C GLY A 111 -3.75 17.11 2.50
N GLY A 112 -4.97 17.47 2.12
CA GLY A 112 -5.75 16.75 1.10
C GLY A 112 -6.08 15.31 1.49
N ALA A 113 -6.14 14.43 0.50
CA ALA A 113 -6.49 13.01 0.68
C ALA A 113 -5.28 12.10 0.93
N SER A 114 -4.08 12.66 1.13
CA SER A 114 -2.86 11.92 1.40
C SER A 114 -2.68 11.67 2.90
N MET A 115 -2.29 10.45 3.25
CA MET A 115 -2.01 10.02 4.62
C MET A 115 -0.63 9.41 4.70
N GLN A 116 0.25 9.97 5.53
CA GLN A 116 1.51 9.34 5.91
C GLN A 116 1.26 8.17 6.87
N PRO A 117 2.23 7.25 7.06
CA PRO A 117 2.14 6.24 8.09
C PRO A 117 1.82 6.82 9.46
N GLY A 118 0.74 6.35 10.09
CA GLY A 118 0.23 6.83 11.37
C GLY A 118 -0.78 7.97 11.30
N ASP A 119 -0.96 8.63 10.15
CA ASP A 119 -1.94 9.72 10.00
C ASP A 119 -3.37 9.21 10.09
N ILE A 120 -4.24 10.05 10.65
CA ILE A 120 -5.69 9.84 10.68
C ILE A 120 -6.35 10.93 9.83
N LEU A 121 -7.07 10.50 8.82
CA LEU A 121 -7.89 11.36 7.96
C LEU A 121 -9.34 11.27 8.37
N THR A 122 -9.94 12.42 8.74
CA THR A 122 -11.36 12.48 9.08
C THR A 122 -12.12 13.17 7.95
N VAL A 123 -13.12 12.48 7.44
CA VAL A 123 -14.01 12.96 6.38
C VAL A 123 -15.45 12.91 6.82
N GLN A 124 -16.22 13.89 6.36
CA GLN A 124 -17.66 13.92 6.46
C GLN A 124 -18.24 13.64 5.07
N VAL A 125 -19.13 12.67 5.00
CA VAL A 125 -19.80 12.22 3.78
C VAL A 125 -21.29 12.42 3.94
N THR A 126 -21.94 13.07 2.98
CA THR A 126 -23.39 13.19 2.93
C THR A 126 -23.95 12.23 1.87
N THR A 127 -24.74 11.26 2.30
CA THR A 127 -25.36 10.27 1.42
C THR A 127 -26.65 10.80 0.79
N THR A 128 -27.05 10.23 -0.33
CA THR A 128 -28.33 10.55 -0.97
C THR A 128 -29.50 9.70 -0.45
N PHE A 129 -29.21 8.80 0.47
CA PHE A 129 -30.19 7.94 1.14
C PHE A 129 -29.93 7.93 2.64
N PRO A 130 -31.00 7.93 3.47
CA PRO A 130 -30.84 7.86 4.91
C PRO A 130 -30.40 6.45 5.33
N ILE A 131 -29.46 6.38 6.26
CA ILE A 131 -29.05 5.15 6.95
C ILE A 131 -29.77 5.11 8.30
N PRO A 132 -30.66 4.16 8.54
CA PRO A 132 -31.36 4.07 9.82
C PRO A 132 -30.37 3.82 10.97
N GLN A 133 -30.65 4.43 12.12
CA GLN A 133 -29.87 4.15 13.33
C GLN A 133 -29.95 2.66 13.72
N PHE A 134 -28.90 2.16 14.31
CA PHE A 134 -28.70 0.74 14.66
C PHE A 134 -28.68 -0.22 13.47
N SER A 135 -28.51 0.29 12.25
CA SER A 135 -28.29 -0.54 11.07
C SER A 135 -26.81 -0.70 10.76
N THR A 136 -26.47 -1.80 10.07
CA THR A 136 -25.11 -2.03 9.59
C THR A 136 -25.01 -1.66 8.12
N PHE A 137 -23.98 -0.91 7.77
CA PHE A 137 -23.67 -0.53 6.40
C PHE A 137 -22.19 -0.77 6.11
N THR A 138 -21.83 -0.79 4.84
CA THR A 138 -20.45 -1.02 4.42
C THR A 138 -19.86 0.25 3.83
N VAL A 139 -18.69 0.64 4.32
CA VAL A 139 -17.87 1.70 3.75
C VAL A 139 -16.61 1.08 3.16
N THR A 140 -16.37 1.32 1.88
CA THR A 140 -15.12 0.92 1.24
C THR A 140 -14.28 2.15 0.96
N ALA A 141 -13.14 2.23 1.63
CA ALA A 141 -12.12 3.25 1.34
C ALA A 141 -11.21 2.72 0.22
N VAL A 142 -11.03 3.51 -0.82
CA VAL A 142 -10.18 3.16 -1.97
C VAL A 142 -9.04 4.16 -2.05
N GLY A 143 -7.83 3.65 -1.88
CA GLY A 143 -6.59 4.40 -2.09
C GLY A 143 -5.88 3.97 -3.37
N ASP A 144 -4.75 4.59 -3.63
CA ASP A 144 -3.87 4.33 -4.78
C ASP A 144 -3.19 2.94 -4.70
N GLN A 145 -3.02 2.39 -3.50
CA GLN A 145 -2.31 1.14 -3.28
C GLN A 145 -3.18 0.01 -2.73
N LEU A 146 -4.32 0.35 -2.15
CA LEU A 146 -5.23 -0.65 -1.59
C LEU A 146 -6.67 -0.13 -1.50
N ALA A 147 -7.63 -1.07 -1.50
CA ALA A 147 -9.01 -0.81 -1.14
C ALA A 147 -9.42 -1.67 0.04
N ARG A 148 -10.10 -1.10 1.02
CA ARG A 148 -10.55 -1.83 2.20
C ARG A 148 -12.00 -1.51 2.53
N ALA A 149 -12.79 -2.55 2.76
CA ALA A 149 -14.17 -2.44 3.18
C ALA A 149 -14.28 -2.59 4.70
N PHE A 150 -15.08 -1.74 5.31
CA PHE A 150 -15.39 -1.73 6.73
C PHE A 150 -16.88 -1.88 6.92
N ASN A 151 -17.30 -2.74 7.84
CA ASN A 151 -18.68 -2.83 8.28
C ASN A 151 -18.85 -1.84 9.45
N VAL A 152 -19.75 -0.91 9.30
CA VAL A 152 -20.01 0.18 10.23
C VAL A 152 -21.42 0.04 10.76
N GLN A 153 -21.60 0.29 12.04
CA GLN A 153 -22.90 0.38 12.67
C GLN A 153 -23.27 1.87 12.84
N ALA A 154 -24.49 2.21 12.41
CA ALA A 154 -25.05 3.56 12.56
C ALA A 154 -25.61 3.77 13.97
#